data_f869bc057776f8eafca5396723a23323
#
_entry.id   f869bc057776f8eafca5396723a23323
#
_cell.length_a   1.000
_cell.length_b   1.000
_cell.length_c   1.000
_cell.angle_alpha   90.00
_cell.angle_beta   90.00
_cell.angle_gamma   90.00
#
_symmetry.space_group_name_H-M   'P 1'
#
loop_
_entity.id
_entity.type
_entity.pdbx_description
1 polymer ?
#
loop_
_entity_poly.entity_id
_entity_poly.type
_entity_poly.pdbx_seq_one_letter_code
_entity_poly.pdbx_strand_id
1 'polypeptide(L)'
;LIEIGNLNGGSALSFAHIFDNLGKGSVLAIDIDHSNIANVVREHNRINLIESDANSCIDQVSQLVNSEMKILVIEDSSHEFENTLSLLRQYSKFVTKNSYYIVEDTICHHGLDVGPKPGPFEAVETFLNSNDDFIADKSCENFGITWNPNGYLKKIS
;
A
#
# COMPACT_ATOMS: atom_id res chain seq x y z
N LEU A 1 6.12 2.26 7.20
CA LEU A 1 5.14 1.67 6.31
C LEU A 1 3.88 2.55 6.27
N ILE A 2 3.35 2.81 5.08
CA ILE A 2 2.00 3.35 4.88
C ILE A 2 1.14 2.21 4.31
N GLU A 3 0.03 1.90 4.94
CA GLU A 3 -0.94 0.89 4.50
C GLU A 3 -2.29 1.57 4.26
N ILE A 4 -2.83 1.39 3.07
CA ILE A 4 -4.12 1.93 2.63
C ILE A 4 -5.08 0.76 2.44
N GLY A 5 -6.21 0.77 3.18
CA GLY A 5 -7.10 -0.38 3.26
C GLY A 5 -6.59 -1.41 4.27
N ASN A 6 -6.84 -1.19 5.54
CA ASN A 6 -6.37 -2.10 6.59
C ASN A 6 -7.50 -2.84 7.32
N LEU A 7 -8.75 -2.61 6.92
CA LEU A 7 -9.96 -3.28 7.40
C LEU A 7 -9.98 -3.46 8.92
N ASN A 8 -9.77 -4.67 9.42
CA ASN A 8 -9.74 -4.98 10.86
C ASN A 8 -8.35 -4.78 11.50
N GLY A 9 -7.34 -4.35 10.75
CA GLY A 9 -5.98 -4.05 11.21
C GLY A 9 -5.06 -5.26 11.41
N GLY A 10 -5.41 -6.43 10.85
CA GLY A 10 -4.61 -7.66 11.00
C GLY A 10 -3.23 -7.55 10.39
N SER A 11 -3.13 -7.02 9.17
CA SER A 11 -1.88 -6.73 8.46
C SER A 11 -1.05 -5.66 9.19
N ALA A 12 -1.68 -4.55 9.59
CA ALA A 12 -1.04 -3.50 10.36
C ALA A 12 -0.40 -4.05 11.65
N LEU A 13 -1.11 -4.92 12.38
CA LEU A 13 -0.59 -5.57 13.60
C LEU A 13 0.58 -6.50 13.28
N SER A 14 0.51 -7.25 12.19
CA SER A 14 1.59 -8.14 11.77
C SER A 14 2.87 -7.36 11.45
N PHE A 15 2.76 -6.25 10.73
CA PHE A 15 3.89 -5.36 10.43
C PHE A 15 4.41 -4.69 11.71
N ALA A 16 3.55 -4.27 12.61
CA ALA A 16 3.95 -3.66 13.87
C ALA A 16 4.79 -4.63 14.72
N HIS A 17 4.42 -5.91 14.79
CA HIS A 17 5.22 -6.94 15.47
C HIS A 17 6.59 -7.18 14.79
N ILE A 18 6.66 -7.09 13.45
CA ILE A 18 7.96 -7.13 12.74
C ILE A 18 8.81 -5.94 13.16
N PHE A 19 8.24 -4.73 13.23
CA PHE A 19 8.95 -3.54 13.68
C PHE A 19 9.35 -3.58 15.16
N ASP A 20 8.59 -4.28 16.00
CA ASP A 20 9.01 -4.54 17.39
C ASP A 20 10.29 -5.39 17.44
N ASN A 21 10.33 -6.47 16.66
CA ASN A 21 11.51 -7.33 16.56
C ASN A 21 12.72 -6.59 15.98
N LEU A 22 12.48 -5.65 15.06
CA LEU A 22 13.55 -4.80 14.47
C LEU A 22 13.97 -3.64 15.38
N GLY A 23 13.23 -3.36 16.44
CA GLY A 23 13.47 -2.24 17.36
C GLY A 23 13.20 -0.85 16.76
N LYS A 24 12.68 -0.76 15.53
CA LYS A 24 12.40 0.50 14.81
C LYS A 24 11.32 0.31 13.74
N GLY A 25 10.74 1.44 13.30
CA GLY A 25 9.69 1.45 12.30
C GLY A 25 8.30 1.57 12.92
N SER A 26 7.32 1.94 12.11
CA SER A 26 5.91 2.07 12.46
C SER A 26 5.03 1.88 11.24
N VAL A 27 3.75 1.67 11.47
CA VAL A 27 2.70 1.57 10.46
C VAL A 27 1.82 2.82 10.55
N LEU A 28 1.59 3.47 9.44
CA LEU A 28 0.51 4.44 9.25
C LEU A 28 -0.59 3.72 8.49
N ALA A 29 -1.68 3.38 9.17
CA ALA A 29 -2.76 2.59 8.64
C ALA A 29 -3.97 3.49 8.36
N ILE A 30 -4.40 3.52 7.10
CA ILE A 30 -5.44 4.41 6.59
C ILE A 30 -6.61 3.56 6.10
N ASP A 31 -7.80 3.82 6.63
CA ASP A 31 -9.04 3.19 6.15
C ASP A 31 -10.21 4.17 6.32
N ILE A 32 -11.25 3.97 5.54
CA ILE A 32 -12.48 4.78 5.63
C ILE A 32 -13.29 4.47 6.90
N ASP A 33 -13.10 3.29 7.49
CA ASP A 33 -13.84 2.83 8.67
C ASP A 33 -12.96 1.98 9.60
N HIS A 34 -12.71 2.48 10.77
CA HIS A 34 -12.01 1.77 11.85
C HIS A 34 -12.94 1.26 12.95
N SER A 35 -14.25 1.20 12.72
CA SER A 35 -15.22 0.78 13.75
C SER A 35 -14.96 -0.63 14.29
N ASN A 36 -14.46 -1.53 13.44
CA ASN A 36 -14.24 -2.94 13.76
C ASN A 36 -12.77 -3.27 14.16
N ILE A 37 -11.90 -2.26 14.26
CA ILE A 37 -10.51 -2.49 14.67
C ILE A 37 -10.45 -2.94 16.13
N ALA A 38 -9.74 -4.04 16.39
CA ALA A 38 -9.54 -4.59 17.72
C ALA A 38 -8.68 -3.66 18.61
N ASN A 39 -8.93 -3.66 19.91
CA ASN A 39 -8.18 -2.82 20.87
C ASN A 39 -6.66 -3.04 20.81
N VAL A 40 -6.21 -4.28 20.59
CA VAL A 40 -4.78 -4.59 20.45
C VAL A 40 -4.10 -3.83 19.31
N VAL A 41 -4.84 -3.51 18.25
CA VAL A 41 -4.36 -2.68 17.12
C VAL A 41 -4.36 -1.20 17.50
N ARG A 42 -5.47 -0.73 18.10
CA ARG A 42 -5.64 0.68 18.51
C ARG A 42 -4.59 1.13 19.53
N GLU A 43 -4.23 0.25 20.44
CA GLU A 43 -3.32 0.55 21.54
C GLU A 43 -1.87 0.25 21.23
N HIS A 44 -1.56 -0.27 20.02
CA HIS A 44 -0.20 -0.64 19.65
C HIS A 44 0.67 0.58 19.35
N ASN A 45 1.77 0.75 20.09
CA ASN A 45 2.63 1.94 20.01
C ASN A 45 3.26 2.21 18.63
N ARG A 46 3.28 1.22 17.74
CA ARG A 46 3.84 1.35 16.38
C ARG A 46 2.79 1.56 15.29
N ILE A 47 1.51 1.61 15.67
CA ILE A 47 0.42 1.80 14.72
C ILE A 47 -0.18 3.18 14.92
N ASN A 48 -0.25 3.96 13.84
CA ASN A 48 -0.97 5.22 13.79
C ASN A 48 -2.16 5.01 12.84
N LEU A 49 -3.36 5.18 13.35
CA LEU A 49 -4.61 5.02 12.60
C LEU A 49 -5.07 6.37 12.03
N ILE A 50 -5.43 6.41 10.76
CA ILE A 50 -6.14 7.52 10.12
C ILE A 50 -7.45 6.96 9.57
N GLU A 51 -8.58 7.33 10.19
CA GLU A 51 -9.91 7.01 9.67
C GLU A 51 -10.33 8.11 8.69
N SER A 52 -10.13 7.84 7.41
CA SER A 52 -10.43 8.77 6.31
C SER A 52 -10.33 8.05 4.96
N ASP A 53 -10.99 8.62 3.94
CA ASP A 53 -10.65 8.31 2.55
C ASP A 53 -9.19 8.72 2.27
N ALA A 54 -8.41 7.78 1.76
CA ALA A 54 -6.99 7.98 1.48
C ALA A 54 -6.75 9.08 0.44
N ASN A 55 -7.66 9.29 -0.52
CA ASN A 55 -7.59 10.41 -1.47
C ASN A 55 -7.76 11.78 -0.79
N SER A 56 -8.40 11.82 0.37
CA SER A 56 -8.72 13.04 1.09
C SER A 56 -7.72 13.40 2.20
N CYS A 57 -6.90 12.47 2.68
CA CYS A 57 -6.01 12.69 3.82
C CYS A 57 -4.52 12.85 3.45
N ILE A 58 -4.20 13.06 2.18
CA ILE A 58 -2.82 13.16 1.67
C ILE A 58 -1.98 14.24 2.39
N ASP A 59 -2.59 15.37 2.74
CA ASP A 59 -1.92 16.46 3.46
C ASP A 59 -1.62 16.05 4.91
N GLN A 60 -2.51 15.33 5.56
CA GLN A 60 -2.28 14.76 6.90
C GLN A 60 -1.11 13.77 6.86
N VAL A 61 -1.08 12.86 5.87
CA VAL A 61 0.03 11.92 5.67
C VAL A 61 1.34 12.67 5.45
N SER A 62 1.32 13.74 4.64
CA SER A 62 2.51 14.56 4.36
C SER A 62 3.11 15.21 5.61
N GLN A 63 2.31 15.49 6.62
CA GLN A 63 2.77 16.07 7.89
C GLN A 63 3.40 15.02 8.82
N LEU A 64 3.07 13.74 8.64
CA LEU A 64 3.54 12.62 9.47
C LEU A 64 4.83 11.97 8.94
N VAL A 65 5.20 12.25 7.69
CA VAL A 65 6.38 11.68 7.05
C VAL A 65 7.44 12.76 6.80
N ASN A 66 8.72 12.35 6.77
CA ASN A 66 9.82 13.25 6.46
C ASN A 66 10.89 12.55 5.61
N SER A 67 11.85 13.30 5.10
CA SER A 67 12.90 12.84 4.17
C SER A 67 13.91 11.84 4.76
N GLU A 68 13.97 11.73 6.09
CA GLU A 68 14.86 10.77 6.76
C GLU A 68 14.26 9.38 6.89
N MET A 69 12.93 9.26 6.71
CA MET A 69 12.22 7.99 6.79
C MET A 69 12.44 7.15 5.54
N LYS A 70 12.61 5.84 5.72
CA LYS A 70 12.49 4.88 4.64
C LYS A 70 11.05 4.38 4.58
N ILE A 71 10.36 4.68 3.47
CA ILE A 71 8.93 4.48 3.34
C ILE A 71 8.63 3.46 2.24
N LEU A 72 7.78 2.49 2.59
CA LEU A 72 7.10 1.56 1.71
C LEU A 72 5.60 1.84 1.80
N VAL A 73 4.87 1.75 0.68
CA VAL A 73 3.42 1.90 0.61
C VAL A 73 2.80 0.58 0.18
N ILE A 74 1.71 0.18 0.84
CA ILE A 74 0.84 -0.93 0.44
C ILE A 74 -0.55 -0.35 0.18
N GLU A 75 -1.13 -0.68 -0.95
CA GLU A 75 -2.49 -0.30 -1.35
C GLU A 75 -3.33 -1.58 -1.48
N ASP A 76 -4.28 -1.74 -0.58
CA ASP A 76 -5.18 -2.89 -0.45
C ASP A 76 -6.61 -2.38 -0.16
N SER A 77 -7.09 -1.43 -0.97
CA SER A 77 -8.36 -0.75 -0.70
C SER A 77 -9.52 -1.34 -1.53
N SER A 78 -10.12 -0.55 -2.42
CA SER A 78 -11.34 -0.97 -3.16
C SER A 78 -11.06 -1.83 -4.39
N HIS A 79 -9.83 -1.95 -4.84
CA HIS A 79 -9.38 -2.62 -6.07
C HIS A 79 -10.03 -2.06 -7.36
N GLU A 80 -10.65 -0.90 -7.30
CA GLU A 80 -11.20 -0.22 -8.45
C GLU A 80 -10.13 0.57 -9.20
N PHE A 81 -10.12 0.49 -10.53
CA PHE A 81 -9.13 1.14 -11.41
C PHE A 81 -8.89 2.62 -11.07
N GLU A 82 -9.96 3.42 -11.01
CA GLU A 82 -9.84 4.87 -10.79
C GLU A 82 -9.29 5.19 -9.40
N ASN A 83 -9.72 4.45 -8.38
CA ASN A 83 -9.22 4.62 -7.02
C ASN A 83 -7.75 4.23 -6.92
N THR A 84 -7.38 3.03 -7.36
CA THR A 84 -5.99 2.54 -7.33
C THR A 84 -5.06 3.47 -8.12
N LEU A 85 -5.47 3.93 -9.32
CA LEU A 85 -4.67 4.86 -10.12
C LEU A 85 -4.49 6.22 -9.42
N SER A 86 -5.56 6.73 -8.79
CA SER A 86 -5.50 7.96 -8.01
C SER A 86 -4.52 7.86 -6.84
N LEU A 87 -4.59 6.76 -6.08
CA LEU A 87 -3.70 6.49 -4.94
C LEU A 87 -2.25 6.29 -5.38
N LEU A 88 -2.00 5.56 -6.47
CA LEU A 88 -0.68 5.44 -7.07
C LEU A 88 -0.06 6.80 -7.36
N ARG A 89 -0.80 7.70 -8.02
CA ARG A 89 -0.34 9.05 -8.35
C ARG A 89 -0.06 9.92 -7.15
N GLN A 90 -0.87 9.81 -6.10
CA GLN A 90 -0.74 10.64 -4.90
C GLN A 90 0.30 10.13 -3.91
N TYR A 91 0.40 8.81 -3.71
CA TYR A 91 1.22 8.22 -2.66
C TYR A 91 2.60 7.76 -3.15
N SER A 92 2.83 7.61 -4.46
CA SER A 92 4.14 7.24 -5.01
C SER A 92 5.27 8.20 -4.62
N LYS A 93 4.93 9.49 -4.39
CA LYS A 93 5.90 10.50 -3.93
C LYS A 93 6.51 10.18 -2.56
N PHE A 94 5.79 9.45 -1.70
CA PHE A 94 6.28 9.07 -0.37
C PHE A 94 7.23 7.89 -0.40
N VAL A 95 7.13 7.02 -1.40
CA VAL A 95 8.01 5.86 -1.52
C VAL A 95 9.45 6.34 -1.68
N THR A 96 10.36 5.83 -0.85
CA THR A 96 11.77 6.20 -0.94
C THR A 96 12.49 5.37 -2.00
N LYS A 97 13.55 5.91 -2.58
CA LYS A 97 14.38 5.20 -3.56
C LYS A 97 14.80 3.81 -3.04
N ASN A 98 14.72 2.79 -3.89
CA ASN A 98 14.95 1.38 -3.59
C ASN A 98 13.95 0.77 -2.59
N SER A 99 12.83 1.45 -2.31
CA SER A 99 11.68 0.90 -1.62
C SER A 99 10.56 0.58 -2.63
N TYR A 100 9.40 0.15 -2.12
CA TYR A 100 8.33 -0.36 -2.95
C TYR A 100 7.02 0.40 -2.72
N TYR A 101 6.23 0.49 -3.78
CA TYR A 101 4.79 0.63 -3.74
C TYR A 101 4.20 -0.73 -4.10
N ILE A 102 3.47 -1.36 -3.20
CA ILE A 102 2.81 -2.65 -3.44
C ILE A 102 1.33 -2.39 -3.68
N VAL A 103 0.81 -2.87 -4.79
CA VAL A 103 -0.61 -2.87 -5.11
C VAL A 103 -1.11 -4.30 -4.96
N GLU A 104 -2.01 -4.50 -4.00
CA GLU A 104 -2.60 -5.80 -3.72
C GLU A 104 -3.66 -6.16 -4.77
N ASP A 105 -3.96 -7.45 -4.86
CA ASP A 105 -5.03 -8.02 -5.70
C ASP A 105 -5.00 -7.65 -7.20
N THR A 106 -3.83 -7.33 -7.74
CA THR A 106 -3.67 -7.17 -9.19
C THR A 106 -3.96 -8.47 -9.96
N ILE A 107 -4.19 -9.59 -9.28
CA ILE A 107 -4.64 -10.86 -9.86
C ILE A 107 -6.08 -10.80 -10.42
N CYS A 108 -6.88 -9.79 -10.05
CA CYS A 108 -8.24 -9.60 -10.53
C CYS A 108 -8.27 -9.60 -12.06
N HIS A 109 -8.98 -10.58 -12.67
CA HIS A 109 -9.02 -10.87 -14.12
C HIS A 109 -7.66 -11.15 -14.79
N HIS A 110 -6.58 -11.28 -14.01
CA HIS A 110 -5.22 -11.62 -14.46
C HIS A 110 -4.68 -12.90 -13.81
N GLY A 111 -5.58 -13.81 -13.48
CA GLY A 111 -5.34 -15.12 -12.86
C GLY A 111 -6.57 -15.66 -12.17
N LEU A 112 -7.39 -14.79 -11.60
CA LEU A 112 -8.71 -15.11 -11.05
C LEU A 112 -9.77 -14.25 -11.72
N ASP A 113 -10.89 -14.86 -12.11
CA ASP A 113 -12.02 -14.13 -12.73
C ASP A 113 -12.94 -13.57 -11.63
N VAL A 114 -12.39 -12.66 -10.82
CA VAL A 114 -13.06 -11.99 -9.69
C VAL A 114 -12.68 -10.52 -9.64
N GLY A 115 -13.44 -9.72 -8.90
CA GLY A 115 -13.16 -8.31 -8.68
C GLY A 115 -13.60 -7.37 -9.81
N PRO A 116 -13.25 -6.10 -9.73
CA PRO A 116 -13.58 -5.10 -10.75
C PRO A 116 -12.75 -5.26 -12.03
N LYS A 117 -13.32 -4.79 -13.16
CA LYS A 117 -12.66 -4.72 -14.47
C LYS A 117 -13.10 -3.45 -15.23
N PRO A 118 -12.19 -2.49 -15.56
CA PRO A 118 -10.78 -2.53 -15.23
C PRO A 118 -10.55 -2.50 -13.72
N GLY A 119 -9.39 -3.04 -13.29
CA GLY A 119 -9.03 -3.20 -11.88
C GLY A 119 -7.62 -2.70 -11.55
N PRO A 120 -7.03 -3.19 -10.46
CA PRO A 120 -5.74 -2.70 -9.99
C PRO A 120 -4.60 -3.02 -10.97
N PHE A 121 -4.67 -4.12 -11.73
CA PHE A 121 -3.65 -4.44 -12.74
C PHE A 121 -3.56 -3.36 -13.82
N GLU A 122 -4.69 -2.97 -14.42
CA GLU A 122 -4.74 -1.94 -15.45
C GLU A 122 -4.36 -0.55 -14.89
N ALA A 123 -4.63 -0.29 -13.62
CA ALA A 123 -4.19 0.93 -12.94
C ALA A 123 -2.65 0.96 -12.84
N VAL A 124 -2.02 -0.14 -12.46
CA VAL A 124 -0.56 -0.30 -12.43
C VAL A 124 0.04 -0.09 -13.82
N GLU A 125 -0.49 -0.73 -14.86
CA GLU A 125 0.01 -0.54 -16.23
C GLU A 125 -0.10 0.94 -16.68
N THR A 126 -1.23 1.56 -16.38
CA THR A 126 -1.45 2.99 -16.72
C THR A 126 -0.48 3.89 -15.98
N PHE A 127 -0.23 3.63 -14.70
CA PHE A 127 0.75 4.38 -13.90
C PHE A 127 2.17 4.21 -14.45
N LEU A 128 2.63 2.99 -14.71
CA LEU A 128 3.97 2.72 -15.21
C LEU A 128 4.21 3.29 -16.61
N ASN A 129 3.19 3.36 -17.46
CA ASN A 129 3.29 3.98 -18.79
C ASN A 129 3.52 5.50 -18.73
N SER A 130 3.26 6.13 -17.59
CA SER A 130 3.39 7.58 -17.40
C SER A 130 4.39 7.98 -16.30
N ASN A 131 5.13 7.03 -15.74
CA ASN A 131 6.01 7.27 -14.61
C ASN A 131 7.28 6.41 -14.71
N ASP A 132 8.39 7.05 -15.05
CA ASP A 132 9.70 6.41 -15.21
C ASP A 132 10.46 6.19 -13.89
N ASP A 133 9.92 6.66 -12.76
CA ASP A 133 10.55 6.50 -11.45
C ASP A 133 10.36 5.09 -10.86
N PHE A 134 9.46 4.29 -11.43
CA PHE A 134 9.10 2.96 -10.94
C PHE A 134 9.22 1.88 -12.01
N ILE A 135 9.55 0.67 -11.58
CA ILE A 135 9.51 -0.55 -12.39
C ILE A 135 8.75 -1.65 -11.66
N ALA A 136 8.06 -2.53 -12.38
CA ALA A 136 7.52 -3.76 -11.80
C ALA A 136 8.68 -4.74 -11.53
N ASP A 137 8.90 -5.07 -10.26
CA ASP A 137 9.96 -5.99 -9.84
C ASP A 137 9.46 -7.45 -9.88
N LYS A 138 9.67 -8.11 -11.00
CA LYS A 138 9.31 -9.51 -11.22
C LYS A 138 10.01 -10.50 -10.29
N SER A 139 11.10 -10.10 -9.64
CA SER A 139 11.78 -10.96 -8.67
C SER A 139 10.95 -11.21 -7.40
N CYS A 140 9.97 -10.34 -7.11
CA CYS A 140 9.03 -10.55 -6.02
C CYS A 140 7.97 -11.63 -6.31
N GLU A 141 7.85 -12.07 -7.56
CA GLU A 141 6.89 -13.10 -8.02
C GLU A 141 7.49 -14.51 -8.10
N ASN A 142 8.62 -14.76 -7.46
CA ASN A 142 9.47 -15.96 -7.69
C ASN A 142 8.86 -17.30 -7.26
N PHE A 143 7.76 -17.32 -6.51
CA PHE A 143 7.17 -18.57 -6.03
C PHE A 143 6.13 -19.16 -7.01
N GLY A 144 5.98 -18.57 -8.20
CA GLY A 144 5.07 -19.07 -9.26
C GLY A 144 3.59 -18.79 -9.00
N ILE A 145 3.22 -18.30 -7.83
CA ILE A 145 1.87 -17.86 -7.48
C ILE A 145 2.02 -16.56 -6.68
N THR A 146 1.32 -15.52 -7.12
CA THR A 146 1.18 -14.27 -6.40
C THR A 146 -0.24 -13.73 -6.56
N TRP A 147 -0.77 -13.06 -5.54
CA TRP A 147 -2.00 -12.29 -5.63
C TRP A 147 -1.77 -10.94 -6.33
N ASN A 148 -0.50 -10.54 -6.48
CA ASN A 148 -0.11 -9.22 -6.96
C ASN A 148 0.78 -9.29 -8.22
N PRO A 149 0.33 -9.93 -9.34
CA PRO A 149 1.11 -9.92 -10.58
C PRO A 149 1.29 -8.48 -11.09
N ASN A 150 2.54 -8.07 -11.37
CA ASN A 150 2.95 -6.69 -11.65
C ASN A 150 2.77 -5.69 -10.47
N GLY A 151 2.22 -6.09 -9.33
CA GLY A 151 1.88 -5.19 -8.23
C GLY A 151 3.06 -4.74 -7.36
N TYR A 152 4.25 -5.28 -7.54
CA TYR A 152 5.45 -4.91 -6.77
C TYR A 152 6.25 -3.84 -7.49
N LEU A 153 5.94 -2.56 -7.23
CA LEU A 153 6.54 -1.43 -7.93
C LEU A 153 7.75 -0.90 -7.15
N LYS A 154 8.94 -1.15 -7.66
CA LYS A 154 10.18 -0.66 -7.05
C LYS A 154 10.51 0.75 -7.54
N LYS A 155 10.75 1.69 -6.61
CA LYS A 155 11.22 3.02 -6.95
C LYS A 155 12.71 3.02 -7.29
N ILE A 156 13.06 3.51 -8.48
CA ILE A 156 14.43 3.49 -9.02
C ILE A 156 15.09 4.89 -9.08
N SER A 157 14.29 5.97 -9.01
CA SER A 157 14.80 7.35 -9.03
C SER A 157 14.21 8.25 -7.95
#